data_16a097c3cb6194815b48384a092afb7a
#
_entry.id   16a097c3cb6194815b48384a092afb7a
#
_cell.length_a   1.000
_cell.length_b   1.000
_cell.length_c   1.000
_cell.angle_alpha   90.00
_cell.angle_beta   90.00
_cell.angle_gamma   90.00
#
_symmetry.space_group_name_H-M   'P 1'
#
loop_
_entity.id
_entity.type
_entity.pdbx_description
1 polymer ?
#
loop_
_entity_poly.entity_id
_entity_poly.type
_entity_poly.pdbx_seq_one_letter_code
_entity_poly.pdbx_strand_id
1 'polypeptide(L)'
;LLAEYMGSMQLLFWCNTVADCNHAYSNLRRLLDRILTRYFEKDDKSALYLNALYFETLYVLTSNFLVKADDIRLNLEDSQDRLRIRQIQNYVQANYQSQISLNDLADKLYLSNAYLSKYIKKNLGMTFMEYLNNVRLFHAVDELMYSDKNLTHIAYDNGFPTSASFTKTFREVYKDSPSEYRKKMQEENVMQQKEIKLQEEEENRILEYLKFREKKESPQSTKEKEYVTD
;
A
#
# COMPACT_ATOMS: atom_id res chain seq x y z
N LEU A 1 11.98 2.20 -16.29
CA LEU A 1 12.96 2.70 -15.28
C LEU A 1 12.71 2.11 -13.89
N LEU A 2 11.53 2.28 -13.28
CA LEU A 2 11.23 1.67 -11.97
C LEU A 2 11.15 0.13 -12.04
N ALA A 3 10.56 -0.44 -13.08
CA ALA A 3 10.46 -1.89 -13.28
C ALA A 3 11.83 -2.55 -13.55
N GLU A 4 12.75 -1.87 -14.21
CA GLU A 4 14.13 -2.33 -14.40
C GLU A 4 14.96 -2.26 -13.11
N TYR A 5 14.72 -1.24 -12.27
CA TYR A 5 15.34 -1.12 -10.94
C TYR A 5 14.74 -2.11 -9.92
N MET A 6 13.47 -2.50 -10.08
CA MET A 6 12.74 -3.41 -9.20
C MET A 6 12.80 -4.88 -9.63
N GLY A 7 13.40 -5.18 -10.79
CA GLY A 7 13.58 -6.55 -11.26
C GLY A 7 14.35 -7.40 -10.26
N SER A 8 13.65 -8.23 -9.50
CA SER A 8 14.13 -9.24 -8.52
C SER A 8 14.75 -8.74 -7.20
N MET A 9 14.92 -7.45 -6.93
CA MET A 9 15.37 -6.97 -5.63
C MET A 9 14.18 -6.60 -4.73
N GLN A 10 14.00 -7.32 -3.65
CA GLN A 10 13.16 -6.84 -2.54
C GLN A 10 13.79 -5.55 -2.00
N LEU A 11 13.11 -4.41 -2.23
CA LEU A 11 13.53 -3.13 -1.66
C LEU A 11 13.34 -3.20 -0.14
N LEU A 12 14.42 -3.14 0.60
CA LEU A 12 14.40 -3.09 2.06
C LEU A 12 14.53 -1.63 2.50
N PHE A 13 13.50 -1.11 3.17
CA PHE A 13 13.54 0.21 3.78
C PHE A 13 13.76 0.05 5.28
N TRP A 14 14.77 0.73 5.81
CA TRP A 14 15.07 0.74 7.24
C TRP A 14 14.58 2.06 7.84
N CYS A 15 13.56 1.95 8.69
CA CYS A 15 12.99 3.06 9.41
C CYS A 15 13.31 2.92 10.90
N ASN A 16 14.42 3.49 11.38
CA ASN A 16 14.76 3.55 12.79
C ASN A 16 14.76 5.02 13.26
N THR A 17 13.87 5.36 14.18
CA THR A 17 13.73 6.72 14.73
C THR A 17 14.97 7.22 15.46
N VAL A 18 15.85 6.32 15.94
CA VAL A 18 17.08 6.67 16.64
C VAL A 18 18.15 7.24 15.70
N ALA A 19 18.05 6.99 14.41
CA ALA A 19 19.02 7.40 13.40
C ALA A 19 18.50 8.51 12.45
N ASP A 20 17.62 9.40 12.92
CA ASP A 20 17.12 10.54 12.11
C ASP A 20 18.17 11.63 11.96
N CYS A 21 19.32 11.26 11.39
CA CYS A 21 20.50 12.11 11.26
C CYS A 21 20.28 13.34 10.34
N ASN A 22 19.25 13.34 9.51
CA ASN A 22 19.01 14.39 8.50
C ASN A 22 17.54 14.86 8.45
N HIS A 23 16.79 14.74 9.53
CA HIS A 23 15.36 15.06 9.55
C HIS A 23 14.53 14.32 8.46
N ALA A 24 15.04 13.19 7.95
CA ALA A 24 14.40 12.41 6.89
C ALA A 24 13.02 11.90 7.31
N TYR A 25 12.83 11.54 8.56
CA TYR A 25 11.55 11.18 9.14
C TYR A 25 10.55 12.33 9.18
N SER A 26 11.02 13.53 9.56
CA SER A 26 10.19 14.73 9.59
C SER A 26 9.75 15.11 8.17
N ASN A 27 10.60 14.89 7.18
CA ASN A 27 10.27 15.08 5.78
C ASN A 27 9.24 14.06 5.30
N LEU A 28 9.45 12.78 5.59
CA LEU A 28 8.52 11.71 5.23
C LEU A 28 7.15 11.93 5.87
N ARG A 29 7.11 12.28 7.16
CA ARG A 29 5.85 12.60 7.86
C ARG A 29 5.11 13.76 7.19
N ARG A 30 5.80 14.87 6.88
CA ARG A 30 5.19 16.01 6.19
C ARG A 30 4.65 15.63 4.81
N LEU A 31 5.32 14.76 4.08
CA LEU A 31 4.83 14.26 2.80
C LEU A 31 3.56 13.43 2.98
N LEU A 32 3.52 12.53 3.96
CA LEU A 32 2.34 11.73 4.27
C LEU A 32 1.15 12.63 4.71
N ASP A 33 1.41 13.63 5.56
CA ASP A 33 0.39 14.60 5.97
C ASP A 33 -0.17 15.38 4.75
N ARG A 34 0.69 15.79 3.81
CA ARG A 34 0.28 16.46 2.56
C ARG A 34 -0.53 15.53 1.65
N ILE A 35 -0.15 14.26 1.53
CA ILE A 35 -0.90 13.25 0.77
C ILE A 35 -2.30 13.09 1.38
N LEU A 36 -2.38 12.89 2.69
CA LEU A 36 -3.67 12.74 3.39
C LEU A 36 -4.55 13.99 3.23
N THR A 37 -4.00 15.18 3.43
CA THR A 37 -4.74 16.43 3.27
C THR A 37 -5.32 16.54 1.87
N ARG A 38 -4.50 16.31 0.83
CA ARG A 38 -4.97 16.40 -0.56
C ARG A 38 -5.94 15.30 -0.96
N TYR A 39 -5.76 14.11 -0.44
CA TYR A 39 -6.69 13.00 -0.67
C TYR A 39 -8.11 13.32 -0.18
N PHE A 40 -8.22 14.03 0.96
CA PHE A 40 -9.51 14.42 1.52
C PHE A 40 -10.09 15.73 0.94
N GLU A 41 -9.28 16.60 0.34
CA GLU A 41 -9.74 17.86 -0.26
C GLU A 41 -10.52 17.67 -1.58
N LYS A 42 -10.39 16.53 -2.28
CA LYS A 42 -11.12 16.15 -3.51
C LYS A 42 -11.23 17.28 -4.57
N ASP A 43 -10.12 17.97 -4.85
CA ASP A 43 -10.06 18.98 -5.91
C ASP A 43 -9.69 18.32 -7.26
N ASP A 44 -10.21 18.82 -8.39
CA ASP A 44 -9.97 18.31 -9.75
C ASP A 44 -8.47 18.18 -10.12
N LYS A 45 -7.62 18.99 -9.49
CA LYS A 45 -6.16 18.93 -9.65
C LYS A 45 -5.46 18.02 -8.64
N SER A 46 -6.21 17.43 -7.71
CA SER A 46 -5.66 16.60 -6.62
C SER A 46 -4.93 15.38 -7.14
N ALA A 47 -5.41 14.75 -8.20
CA ALA A 47 -4.78 13.54 -8.77
C ALA A 47 -3.36 13.80 -9.28
N LEU A 48 -3.13 14.91 -10.01
CA LEU A 48 -1.80 15.27 -10.50
C LEU A 48 -0.85 15.61 -9.35
N TYR A 49 -1.35 16.34 -8.36
CA TYR A 49 -0.57 16.71 -7.19
C TYR A 49 -0.25 15.50 -6.29
N LEU A 50 -1.19 14.58 -6.12
CA LEU A 50 -0.98 13.32 -5.40
C LEU A 50 0.08 12.46 -6.08
N ASN A 51 0.08 12.39 -7.41
CA ASN A 51 1.14 11.69 -8.16
C ASN A 51 2.52 12.34 -7.94
N ALA A 52 2.61 13.68 -7.91
CA ALA A 52 3.85 14.37 -7.60
C ALA A 52 4.35 14.06 -6.17
N LEU A 53 3.45 14.09 -5.18
CA LEU A 53 3.75 13.72 -3.79
C LEU A 53 4.16 12.24 -3.65
N TYR A 54 3.53 11.36 -4.42
CA TYR A 54 3.90 9.94 -4.46
C TYR A 54 5.34 9.77 -4.95
N PHE A 55 5.73 10.41 -6.06
CA PHE A 55 7.11 10.34 -6.56
C PHE A 55 8.11 10.99 -5.60
N GLU A 56 7.75 12.11 -4.96
CA GLU A 56 8.58 12.74 -3.92
C GLU A 56 8.77 11.79 -2.73
N THR A 57 7.72 11.09 -2.31
CA THR A 57 7.78 10.08 -1.24
C THR A 57 8.70 8.92 -1.62
N LEU A 58 8.57 8.38 -2.83
CA LEU A 58 9.47 7.35 -3.34
C LEU A 58 10.93 7.82 -3.37
N TYR A 59 11.18 9.06 -3.79
CA TYR A 59 12.51 9.64 -3.78
C TYR A 59 13.08 9.73 -2.36
N VAL A 60 12.31 10.23 -1.39
CA VAL A 60 12.73 10.32 0.01
C VAL A 60 13.01 8.93 0.59
N LEU A 61 12.13 7.96 0.32
CA LEU A 61 12.30 6.57 0.77
C LEU A 61 13.56 5.95 0.17
N THR A 62 13.77 6.08 -1.13
CA THR A 62 14.92 5.47 -1.81
C THR A 62 16.23 6.17 -1.47
N SER A 63 16.21 7.48 -1.23
CA SER A 63 17.41 8.25 -0.93
C SER A 63 17.87 8.12 0.53
N ASN A 64 16.93 8.00 1.46
CA ASN A 64 17.27 8.06 2.89
C ASN A 64 17.07 6.75 3.64
N PHE A 65 16.18 5.87 3.16
CA PHE A 65 15.78 4.66 3.87
C PHE A 65 16.08 3.37 3.12
N LEU A 66 16.48 3.46 1.84
CA LEU A 66 16.83 2.28 1.05
C LEU A 66 18.15 1.71 1.54
N VAL A 67 18.14 0.46 1.94
CA VAL A 67 19.35 -0.28 2.30
C VAL A 67 20.07 -0.71 1.03
N LYS A 68 21.19 -0.08 0.73
CA LYS A 68 22.04 -0.46 -0.42
C LYS A 68 22.79 -1.75 -0.11
N ALA A 69 22.96 -2.61 -1.12
CA ALA A 69 23.69 -3.87 -0.97
C ALA A 69 25.15 -3.66 -0.50
N ASP A 70 25.75 -2.50 -0.82
CA ASP A 70 27.12 -2.16 -0.41
C ASP A 70 27.19 -1.72 1.04
N ASP A 71 26.15 -1.12 1.60
CA ASP A 71 26.08 -0.76 3.03
C ASP A 71 26.05 -2.00 3.93
N ILE A 72 25.65 -3.15 3.38
CA ILE A 72 25.64 -4.44 4.07
C ILE A 72 27.08 -4.94 4.33
N ARG A 73 28.06 -4.50 3.56
CA ARG A 73 29.45 -4.96 3.64
C ARG A 73 30.34 -4.17 4.62
N LEU A 74 29.95 -2.96 4.98
CA LEU A 74 30.84 -2.03 5.70
C LEU A 74 30.77 -2.07 7.21
N ASN A 75 29.75 -2.72 7.82
CA ASN A 75 29.62 -2.87 9.28
C ASN A 75 29.24 -4.32 9.63
N LEU A 76 30.22 -5.14 10.01
CA LEU A 76 30.03 -6.57 10.31
C LEU A 76 29.06 -6.81 11.50
N GLU A 77 29.05 -5.96 12.51
CA GLU A 77 28.09 -6.05 13.62
C GLU A 77 26.67 -5.62 13.19
N ASP A 78 26.56 -4.54 12.43
CA ASP A 78 25.29 -4.05 11.86
C ASP A 78 24.73 -5.01 10.80
N SER A 79 25.60 -5.75 10.09
CA SER A 79 25.19 -6.74 9.08
C SER A 79 24.53 -7.98 9.70
N GLN A 80 25.03 -8.46 10.84
CA GLN A 80 24.44 -9.60 11.55
C GLN A 80 23.06 -9.25 12.13
N ASP A 81 22.90 -8.04 12.66
CA ASP A 81 21.63 -7.58 13.18
C ASP A 81 20.59 -7.41 12.05
N ARG A 82 20.98 -6.86 10.91
CA ARG A 82 20.10 -6.76 9.74
C ARG A 82 19.71 -8.12 9.19
N LEU A 83 20.64 -9.04 9.07
CA LEU A 83 20.36 -10.42 8.64
C LEU A 83 19.39 -11.11 9.59
N ARG A 84 19.56 -10.91 10.91
CA ARG A 84 18.67 -11.48 11.92
C ARG A 84 17.25 -10.92 11.85
N ILE A 85 17.09 -9.59 11.69
CA ILE A 85 15.78 -8.98 11.47
C ILE A 85 15.12 -9.56 10.22
N ARG A 86 15.86 -9.67 9.13
CA ARG A 86 15.34 -10.26 7.89
C ARG A 86 14.93 -11.73 8.07
N GLN A 87 15.69 -12.51 8.83
CA GLN A 87 15.33 -13.89 9.14
C GLN A 87 14.04 -13.96 9.97
N ILE A 88 13.86 -13.06 10.95
CA ILE A 88 12.63 -12.94 11.75
C ILE A 88 11.45 -12.59 10.84
N GLN A 89 11.59 -11.57 10.00
CA GLN A 89 10.54 -11.12 9.07
C GLN A 89 10.15 -12.23 8.10
N ASN A 90 11.14 -12.86 7.45
CA ASN A 90 10.90 -13.96 6.52
C ASN A 90 10.21 -15.15 7.20
N TYR A 91 10.61 -15.48 8.43
CA TYR A 91 9.98 -16.57 9.18
C TYR A 91 8.51 -16.26 9.49
N VAL A 92 8.22 -15.07 9.99
CA VAL A 92 6.85 -14.66 10.29
C VAL A 92 6.01 -14.60 9.00
N GLN A 93 6.53 -14.00 7.95
CA GLN A 93 5.82 -13.91 6.66
C GLN A 93 5.51 -15.28 6.04
N ALA A 94 6.41 -16.24 6.18
CA ALA A 94 6.21 -17.59 5.66
C ALA A 94 5.27 -18.46 6.51
N ASN A 95 5.04 -18.09 7.78
CA ASN A 95 4.35 -18.95 8.74
C ASN A 95 3.20 -18.27 9.50
N TYR A 96 2.82 -17.03 9.14
CA TYR A 96 1.84 -16.24 9.92
C TYR A 96 0.48 -16.92 10.08
N GLN A 97 0.07 -17.75 9.13
CA GLN A 97 -1.18 -18.50 9.19
C GLN A 97 -1.16 -19.62 10.23
N SER A 98 0.03 -20.11 10.57
CA SER A 98 0.21 -21.17 11.55
C SER A 98 0.28 -20.62 12.98
N GLN A 99 0.05 -21.49 13.96
CA GLN A 99 0.24 -21.14 15.37
C GLN A 99 1.74 -21.18 15.73
N ILE A 100 2.44 -20.10 15.40
CA ILE A 100 3.85 -19.94 15.73
C ILE A 100 4.06 -19.16 17.04
N SER A 101 5.09 -19.52 17.76
CA SER A 101 5.48 -18.89 19.01
C SER A 101 6.88 -18.26 18.93
N LEU A 102 7.21 -17.43 19.92
CA LEU A 102 8.57 -16.92 20.08
C LEU A 102 9.59 -18.05 20.29
N ASN A 103 9.16 -19.16 20.94
CA ASN A 103 10.01 -20.31 21.18
C ASN A 103 10.42 -20.96 19.86
N ASP A 104 9.46 -21.20 18.94
CA ASP A 104 9.74 -21.81 17.65
C ASP A 104 10.75 -20.98 16.84
N LEU A 105 10.61 -19.67 16.91
CA LEU A 105 11.54 -18.76 16.24
C LEU A 105 12.92 -18.74 16.92
N ALA A 106 12.96 -18.78 18.27
CA ALA A 106 14.20 -18.79 19.03
C ALA A 106 15.00 -20.08 18.74
N ASP A 107 14.34 -21.23 18.75
CA ASP A 107 14.94 -22.52 18.41
C ASP A 107 15.49 -22.51 16.97
N LYS A 108 14.73 -21.97 16.03
CA LYS A 108 15.17 -21.86 14.62
C LYS A 108 16.41 -20.97 14.46
N LEU A 109 16.52 -19.92 15.25
CA LEU A 109 17.64 -18.96 15.17
C LEU A 109 18.79 -19.32 16.14
N TYR A 110 18.68 -20.42 16.89
CA TYR A 110 19.64 -20.83 17.92
C TYR A 110 19.86 -19.75 18.99
N LEU A 111 18.78 -19.08 19.41
CA LEU A 111 18.79 -17.99 20.39
C LEU A 111 17.97 -18.33 21.62
N SER A 112 18.28 -17.72 22.75
CA SER A 112 17.39 -17.81 23.92
C SER A 112 16.16 -16.92 23.74
N ASN A 113 15.01 -17.36 24.26
CA ASN A 113 13.77 -16.59 24.25
C ASN A 113 13.93 -15.20 24.88
N ALA A 114 14.66 -15.12 25.99
CA ALA A 114 14.90 -13.85 26.68
C ALA A 114 15.68 -12.85 25.80
N TYR A 115 16.69 -13.34 25.09
CA TYR A 115 17.45 -12.52 24.15
C TYR A 115 16.58 -12.08 22.98
N LEU A 116 15.92 -13.04 22.33
CA LEU A 116 15.11 -12.76 21.13
C LEU A 116 13.95 -11.79 21.43
N SER A 117 13.28 -11.95 22.59
CA SER A 117 12.23 -11.03 23.02
C SER A 117 12.72 -9.59 23.16
N LYS A 118 13.85 -9.40 23.85
CA LYS A 118 14.48 -8.07 23.99
C LYS A 118 14.94 -7.51 22.64
N TYR A 119 15.50 -8.37 21.81
CA TYR A 119 16.00 -8.03 20.48
C TYR A 119 14.86 -7.53 19.58
N ILE A 120 13.75 -8.26 19.50
CA ILE A 120 12.57 -7.88 18.72
C ILE A 120 12.02 -6.54 19.22
N LYS A 121 11.83 -6.40 20.54
CA LYS A 121 11.31 -5.17 21.11
C LYS A 121 12.21 -3.95 20.87
N LYS A 122 13.53 -4.15 20.92
CA LYS A 122 14.52 -3.09 20.64
C LYS A 122 14.48 -2.65 19.18
N ASN A 123 14.41 -3.61 18.25
CA ASN A 123 14.58 -3.33 16.81
C ASN A 123 13.27 -3.08 16.09
N LEU A 124 12.15 -3.72 16.49
CA LEU A 124 10.83 -3.52 15.87
C LEU A 124 9.90 -2.61 16.70
N GLY A 125 10.30 -2.22 17.90
CA GLY A 125 9.50 -1.36 18.78
C GLY A 125 8.29 -2.04 19.41
N MET A 126 8.06 -3.34 19.13
CA MET A 126 6.90 -4.12 19.57
C MET A 126 7.30 -5.54 19.94
N THR A 127 6.41 -6.26 20.64
CA THR A 127 6.61 -7.67 20.95
C THR A 127 6.45 -8.56 19.73
N PHE A 128 6.94 -9.81 19.81
CA PHE A 128 6.75 -10.80 18.74
C PHE A 128 5.28 -11.03 18.39
N MET A 129 4.42 -11.13 19.42
CA MET A 129 2.98 -11.37 19.21
C MET A 129 2.29 -10.17 18.57
N GLU A 130 2.65 -8.94 18.95
CA GLU A 130 2.16 -7.73 18.29
C GLU A 130 2.59 -7.68 16.82
N TYR A 131 3.85 -8.01 16.54
CA TYR A 131 4.37 -8.08 15.17
C TYR A 131 3.64 -9.15 14.33
N LEU A 132 3.50 -10.37 14.87
CA LEU A 132 2.77 -11.45 14.21
C LEU A 132 1.31 -11.06 13.93
N ASN A 133 0.64 -10.46 14.93
CA ASN A 133 -0.75 -10.03 14.76
C ASN A 133 -0.88 -8.90 13.73
N ASN A 134 0.08 -8.00 13.62
CA ASN A 134 0.09 -6.96 12.59
C ASN A 134 0.25 -7.55 11.18
N VAL A 135 1.12 -8.56 11.02
CA VAL A 135 1.27 -9.27 9.74
C VAL A 135 -0.03 -10.01 9.36
N ARG A 136 -0.63 -10.72 10.31
CA ARG A 136 -1.93 -11.38 10.13
C ARG A 136 -3.04 -10.39 9.76
N LEU A 137 -3.07 -9.26 10.46
CA LEU A 137 -4.04 -8.20 10.21
C LEU A 137 -3.91 -7.61 8.81
N PHE A 138 -2.69 -7.38 8.34
CA PHE A 138 -2.43 -6.89 7.00
C PHE A 138 -3.08 -7.77 5.93
N HIS A 139 -2.87 -9.09 6.00
CA HIS A 139 -3.49 -10.05 5.07
C HIS A 139 -5.01 -10.18 5.27
N ALA A 140 -5.47 -10.16 6.53
CA ALA A 140 -6.89 -10.24 6.83
C ALA A 140 -7.69 -9.03 6.31
N VAL A 141 -7.10 -7.85 6.28
CA VAL A 141 -7.72 -6.63 5.72
C VAL A 141 -7.90 -6.78 4.21
N ASP A 142 -6.93 -7.33 3.50
CA ASP A 142 -7.04 -7.61 2.07
C ASP A 142 -8.22 -8.54 1.78
N GLU A 143 -8.34 -9.65 2.52
CA GLU A 143 -9.49 -10.55 2.38
C GLU A 143 -10.81 -9.88 2.80
N LEU A 144 -10.78 -9.02 3.83
CA LEU A 144 -11.96 -8.27 4.28
C LEU A 144 -12.51 -7.36 3.18
N MET A 145 -11.62 -6.75 2.41
CA MET A 145 -11.96 -5.78 1.36
C MET A 145 -12.42 -6.46 0.06
N TYR A 146 -11.78 -7.55 -0.32
CA TYR A 146 -11.90 -8.13 -1.66
C TYR A 146 -12.57 -9.50 -1.69
N SER A 147 -13.14 -9.97 -0.58
CA SER A 147 -13.90 -11.23 -0.54
C SER A 147 -15.19 -11.11 0.25
N ASP A 148 -16.15 -12.01 -0.06
CA ASP A 148 -17.41 -12.14 0.67
C ASP A 148 -17.33 -13.11 1.86
N LYS A 149 -16.10 -13.53 2.24
CA LYS A 149 -15.88 -14.40 3.38
C LYS A 149 -16.43 -13.80 4.67
N ASN A 150 -16.99 -14.63 5.53
CA ASN A 150 -17.38 -14.16 6.85
C ASN A 150 -16.13 -13.87 7.73
N LEU A 151 -16.29 -13.01 8.72
CA LEU A 151 -15.19 -12.56 9.59
C LEU A 151 -14.50 -13.71 10.34
N THR A 152 -15.23 -14.75 10.65
CA THR A 152 -14.70 -15.93 11.35
C THR A 152 -13.73 -16.70 10.45
N HIS A 153 -14.10 -16.90 9.19
CA HIS A 153 -13.21 -17.55 8.21
C HIS A 153 -11.98 -16.69 7.94
N ILE A 154 -12.15 -15.37 7.72
CA ILE A 154 -11.02 -14.46 7.54
C ILE A 154 -10.03 -14.54 8.72
N ALA A 155 -10.55 -14.53 9.95
CA ALA A 155 -9.70 -14.63 11.13
C ALA A 155 -8.87 -15.93 11.13
N TYR A 156 -9.50 -17.08 10.91
CA TYR A 156 -8.80 -18.37 10.93
C TYR A 156 -7.86 -18.55 9.74
N ASP A 157 -8.28 -18.18 8.53
CA ASP A 157 -7.45 -18.28 7.32
C ASP A 157 -6.17 -17.46 7.45
N ASN A 158 -6.22 -16.35 8.21
CA ASN A 158 -5.07 -15.51 8.50
C ASN A 158 -4.35 -15.83 9.83
N GLY A 159 -4.64 -16.98 10.42
CA GLY A 159 -3.92 -17.53 11.57
C GLY A 159 -4.28 -16.92 12.93
N PHE A 160 -5.35 -16.13 13.04
CA PHE A 160 -5.81 -15.68 14.35
C PHE A 160 -6.42 -16.86 15.13
N PRO A 161 -6.07 -17.01 16.42
CA PRO A 161 -6.58 -18.13 17.22
C PRO A 161 -8.10 -18.07 17.43
N THR A 162 -8.69 -16.88 17.40
CA THR A 162 -10.13 -16.66 17.53
C THR A 162 -10.57 -15.43 16.74
N SER A 163 -11.84 -15.41 16.32
CA SER A 163 -12.46 -14.22 15.72
C SER A 163 -12.43 -13.01 16.68
N ALA A 164 -12.50 -13.24 17.98
CA ALA A 164 -12.40 -12.17 18.97
C ALA A 164 -10.99 -11.52 18.99
N SER A 165 -9.93 -12.33 18.85
CA SER A 165 -8.56 -11.80 18.78
C SER A 165 -8.34 -10.97 17.51
N PHE A 166 -8.87 -11.40 16.37
CA PHE A 166 -8.87 -10.62 15.14
C PHE A 166 -9.61 -9.28 15.32
N THR A 167 -10.84 -9.32 15.82
CA THR A 167 -11.66 -8.12 16.04
C THR A 167 -10.99 -7.14 17.00
N LYS A 168 -10.34 -7.64 18.06
CA LYS A 168 -9.59 -6.81 19.00
C LYS A 168 -8.42 -6.11 18.32
N THR A 169 -7.55 -6.87 17.63
CA THR A 169 -6.40 -6.32 16.90
C THR A 169 -6.84 -5.32 15.84
N PHE A 170 -7.90 -5.62 15.12
CA PHE A 170 -8.46 -4.73 14.10
C PHE A 170 -8.89 -3.38 14.70
N ARG A 171 -9.65 -3.41 15.83
CA ARG A 171 -10.09 -2.18 16.51
C ARG A 171 -8.93 -1.35 17.07
N GLU A 172 -7.88 -2.00 17.53
CA GLU A 172 -6.69 -1.29 18.02
C GLU A 172 -6.02 -0.46 16.93
N VAL A 173 -6.03 -0.95 15.69
CA VAL A 173 -5.40 -0.31 14.52
C VAL A 173 -6.36 0.65 13.81
N TYR A 174 -7.53 0.15 13.40
CA TYR A 174 -8.48 0.87 12.53
C TYR A 174 -9.53 1.69 13.29
N LYS A 175 -9.62 1.54 14.62
CA LYS A 175 -10.60 2.22 15.52
C LYS A 175 -12.08 1.87 15.25
N ASP A 176 -12.33 1.02 14.29
CA ASP A 176 -13.65 0.50 13.89
C ASP A 176 -13.72 -1.03 14.07
N SER A 177 -14.91 -1.60 14.04
CA SER A 177 -15.04 -3.05 13.91
C SER A 177 -14.82 -3.50 12.45
N PRO A 178 -14.35 -4.75 12.22
CA PRO A 178 -14.22 -5.27 10.86
C PRO A 178 -15.51 -5.20 10.04
N SER A 179 -16.67 -5.44 10.67
CA SER A 179 -17.97 -5.36 10.00
C SER A 179 -18.34 -3.96 9.55
N GLU A 180 -18.16 -2.98 10.43
CA GLU A 180 -18.43 -1.56 10.13
C GLU A 180 -17.46 -1.05 9.07
N TYR A 181 -16.19 -1.42 9.17
CA TYR A 181 -15.18 -1.06 8.19
C TYR A 181 -15.52 -1.60 6.80
N ARG A 182 -15.86 -2.90 6.69
CA ARG A 182 -16.30 -3.51 5.42
C ARG A 182 -17.49 -2.77 4.83
N LYS A 183 -18.50 -2.46 5.67
CA LYS A 183 -19.71 -1.76 5.21
C LYS A 183 -19.37 -0.36 4.66
N LYS A 184 -18.57 0.42 5.36
CA LYS A 184 -18.13 1.74 4.92
C LYS A 184 -17.41 1.67 3.56
N MET A 185 -16.48 0.73 3.41
CA MET A 185 -15.74 0.55 2.17
C MET A 185 -16.63 0.11 1.01
N GLN A 186 -17.61 -0.76 1.25
CA GLN A 186 -18.57 -1.14 0.22
C GLN A 186 -19.46 0.03 -0.22
N GLU A 187 -19.90 0.86 0.71
CA GLU A 187 -20.67 2.09 0.42
C GLU A 187 -19.83 3.09 -0.38
N GLU A 188 -18.56 3.30 -0.02
CA GLU A 188 -17.64 4.17 -0.75
C GLU A 188 -17.36 3.65 -2.18
N ASN A 189 -17.12 2.34 -2.34
CA ASN A 189 -16.92 1.72 -3.65
C ASN A 189 -18.15 1.89 -4.56
N VAL A 190 -19.36 1.73 -4.02
CA VAL A 190 -20.60 1.95 -4.78
C VAL A 190 -20.75 3.41 -5.20
N MET A 191 -20.38 4.36 -4.35
CA MET A 191 -20.39 5.78 -4.71
C MET A 191 -19.38 6.11 -5.80
N GLN A 192 -18.13 5.63 -5.66
CA GLN A 192 -17.10 5.81 -6.67
C GLN A 192 -17.51 5.22 -8.03
N GLN A 193 -18.08 4.01 -8.05
CA GLN A 193 -18.55 3.40 -9.29
C GLN A 193 -19.67 4.22 -9.95
N LYS A 194 -20.55 4.84 -9.16
CA LYS A 194 -21.57 5.75 -9.70
C LYS A 194 -20.98 7.03 -10.28
N GLU A 195 -19.99 7.61 -9.59
CA GLU A 195 -19.29 8.80 -10.10
C GLU A 195 -18.55 8.51 -11.42
N ILE A 196 -17.81 7.39 -11.48
CA ILE A 196 -17.12 6.96 -12.72
C ILE A 196 -18.12 6.76 -13.86
N LYS A 197 -19.25 6.11 -13.60
CA LYS A 197 -20.27 5.87 -14.61
C LYS A 197 -20.92 7.17 -15.12
N LEU A 198 -21.15 8.14 -14.25
CA LEU A 198 -21.64 9.46 -14.62
C LEU A 198 -20.63 10.21 -15.49
N GLN A 199 -19.32 10.14 -15.15
CA GLN A 199 -18.27 10.74 -15.96
C GLN A 199 -18.17 10.09 -17.35
N GLU A 200 -18.23 8.77 -17.45
CA GLU A 200 -18.25 8.05 -18.73
C GLU A 200 -19.47 8.44 -19.60
N GLU A 201 -20.65 8.62 -18.97
CA GLU A 201 -21.84 9.07 -19.68
C GLU A 201 -21.71 10.53 -20.18
N GLU A 202 -21.10 11.42 -19.42
CA GLU A 202 -20.82 12.80 -19.83
C GLU A 202 -19.77 12.85 -20.95
N GLU A 203 -18.69 12.10 -20.86
CA GLU A 203 -17.67 11.99 -21.90
C GLU A 203 -18.28 11.47 -23.21
N ASN A 204 -19.12 10.46 -23.15
CA ASN A 204 -19.81 9.93 -24.33
C ASN A 204 -20.73 10.96 -24.97
N ARG A 205 -21.48 11.76 -24.20
CA ARG A 205 -22.30 12.87 -24.73
C ARG A 205 -21.46 13.93 -25.41
N ILE A 206 -20.32 14.29 -24.84
CA ILE A 206 -19.38 15.25 -25.45
C ILE A 206 -18.83 14.69 -26.75
N LEU A 207 -18.42 13.43 -26.79
CA LEU A 207 -17.92 12.77 -28.00
C LEU A 207 -18.99 12.70 -29.13
N GLU A 208 -20.24 12.40 -28.77
CA GLU A 208 -21.35 12.42 -29.74
C GLU A 208 -21.60 13.84 -30.29
N TYR A 209 -21.57 14.85 -29.44
CA TYR A 209 -21.70 16.25 -29.86
C TYR A 209 -20.56 16.68 -30.79
N LEU A 210 -19.31 16.32 -30.48
CA LEU A 210 -18.16 16.62 -31.35
C LEU A 210 -18.26 15.92 -32.70
N LYS A 211 -18.63 14.64 -32.75
CA LYS A 211 -18.89 13.90 -34.03
C LYS A 211 -20.01 14.52 -34.85
N PHE A 212 -21.04 15.02 -34.19
CA PHE A 212 -22.14 15.71 -34.88
C PHE A 212 -21.67 17.06 -35.49
N ARG A 213 -20.84 17.81 -34.78
CA ARG A 213 -20.22 19.04 -35.29
C ARG A 213 -19.32 18.79 -36.49
N GLU A 214 -18.43 17.83 -36.42
CA GLU A 214 -17.54 17.45 -37.51
C GLU A 214 -18.32 17.08 -38.80
N LYS A 215 -19.44 16.38 -38.67
CA LYS A 215 -20.31 16.06 -39.81
C LYS A 215 -20.98 17.28 -40.42
N LYS A 216 -21.27 18.32 -39.62
CA LYS A 216 -21.85 19.57 -40.12
C LYS A 216 -20.84 20.51 -40.77
N GLU A 217 -19.60 20.46 -40.33
CA GLU A 217 -18.51 21.31 -40.81
C GLU A 217 -17.75 20.68 -42.00
N SER A 218 -18.02 19.42 -42.37
CA SER A 218 -17.47 18.79 -43.56
C SER A 218 -18.04 19.50 -44.81
N PRO A 219 -17.21 20.11 -45.67
CA PRO A 219 -17.70 20.81 -46.84
C PRO A 219 -18.42 19.83 -47.74
N GLN A 220 -19.71 20.10 -48.03
CA GLN A 220 -20.43 19.40 -49.05
C GLN A 220 -19.66 19.59 -50.36
N SER A 221 -19.23 18.47 -50.95
CA SER A 221 -18.67 18.39 -52.29
C SER A 221 -19.36 19.40 -53.21
N THR A 222 -18.60 20.42 -53.63
CA THR A 222 -19.02 21.36 -54.65
C THR A 222 -19.33 20.55 -55.91
N LYS A 223 -20.59 20.41 -56.26
CA LYS A 223 -20.99 19.87 -57.56
C LYS A 223 -20.40 20.80 -58.63
N GLU A 224 -19.46 20.27 -59.38
CA GLU A 224 -18.98 20.86 -60.63
C GLU A 224 -20.22 21.20 -61.49
N LYS A 225 -20.44 22.49 -61.71
CA LYS A 225 -21.32 22.97 -62.78
C LYS A 225 -20.52 22.84 -64.07
N GLU A 226 -20.83 21.80 -64.89
CA GLU A 226 -20.44 21.75 -66.25
C GLU A 226 -21.06 22.95 -66.98
N TYR A 227 -20.20 23.86 -67.39
CA TYR A 227 -20.58 24.87 -68.39
C TYR A 227 -20.53 24.22 -69.77
N VAL A 228 -21.69 23.92 -70.28
CA VAL A 228 -21.89 23.63 -71.73
C VAL A 228 -21.78 24.97 -72.45
N THR A 229 -20.74 25.16 -73.26
CA THR A 229 -20.60 26.25 -74.22
C THR A 229 -21.10 25.74 -75.60
N ASP A 230 -22.14 26.42 -76.11
CA ASP A 230 -22.50 26.38 -77.54
C ASP A 230 -21.53 27.22 -78.34
#